data_9ead8de2babb9d7653a78a80337a757d
#
_entry.id   9ead8de2babb9d7653a78a80337a757d
#
_cell.length_a   1.000
_cell.length_b   1.000
_cell.length_c   1.000
_cell.angle_alpha   90.00
_cell.angle_beta   90.00
_cell.angle_gamma   90.00
#
_symmetry.space_group_name_H-M   'P 1'
#
loop_
_entity.id
_entity.type
_entity.pdbx_description
1 polymer ?
#
loop_
_entity_poly.entity_id
_entity_poly.type
_entity_poly.pdbx_seq_one_letter_code
_entity_poly.pdbx_strand_id
1 'polypeptide(L)'
;MLSPRLLTFIFCLSFVVTQTHAASLSVQLSPQNPSEGEPFNYVATLKGVRSMPQIAAKPQCQGWENINWTNPSIKQQIVNGNYSLILSWQAKAKAKGSYPISPLVLLADGKQVKSNPLTLNITPVQTSDFYLFQASLSNKQAYVGQSVELHLDLLFSDKEIQKYERY
;
A
#
# COMPACT_ATOMS: atom_id res chain seq x y z
N MET A 1 30.53 32.66 -54.90
CA MET A 1 31.05 31.37 -54.42
C MET A 1 31.19 31.45 -52.93
N LEU A 2 30.25 30.93 -52.17
CA LEU A 2 30.32 30.87 -50.69
C LEU A 2 31.25 29.71 -50.31
N SER A 3 32.20 29.99 -49.41
CA SER A 3 33.21 29.03 -49.00
C SER A 3 32.58 27.86 -48.20
N PRO A 4 33.04 26.63 -48.41
CA PRO A 4 32.46 25.45 -47.75
C PRO A 4 32.61 25.42 -46.21
N ARG A 5 33.37 26.35 -45.65
CA ARG A 5 33.56 26.50 -44.20
C ARG A 5 32.38 27.15 -43.46
N LEU A 6 31.48 27.82 -44.16
CA LEU A 6 30.30 28.43 -43.55
C LEU A 6 29.13 27.46 -43.39
N LEU A 7 29.11 26.39 -44.18
CA LEU A 7 28.04 25.38 -44.17
C LEU A 7 28.17 24.39 -42.98
N THR A 8 29.39 24.19 -42.48
CA THR A 8 29.66 23.23 -41.38
C THR A 8 29.26 23.80 -40.02
N PHE A 9 29.16 25.15 -39.88
CA PHE A 9 28.83 25.80 -38.61
C PHE A 9 27.31 25.83 -38.31
N ILE A 10 26.47 25.67 -39.31
CA ILE A 10 24.99 25.71 -39.17
C ILE A 10 24.39 24.36 -38.76
N PHE A 11 25.13 23.26 -38.94
CA PHE A 11 24.60 21.92 -38.65
C PHE A 11 24.80 21.45 -37.21
N CYS A 12 25.54 22.17 -36.37
CA CYS A 12 25.79 21.81 -34.97
C CYS A 12 24.78 22.40 -33.96
N LEU A 13 23.74 23.09 -34.42
CA LEU A 13 22.92 23.92 -33.53
C LEU A 13 21.49 23.41 -33.35
N SER A 14 21.19 22.15 -33.27
CA SER A 14 19.81 21.73 -32.93
C SER A 14 19.64 20.31 -32.49
N PHE A 15 20.36 19.89 -31.45
CA PHE A 15 19.90 18.74 -30.64
C PHE A 15 19.78 19.18 -29.18
N VAL A 16 18.89 20.14 -28.94
CA VAL A 16 18.33 20.30 -27.58
C VAL A 16 17.37 19.14 -27.37
N VAL A 17 17.88 18.04 -26.86
CA VAL A 17 17.04 16.93 -26.36
C VAL A 17 16.33 17.46 -25.12
N THR A 18 15.14 18.00 -25.32
CA THR A 18 14.23 18.25 -24.19
C THR A 18 13.85 16.90 -23.60
N GLN A 19 14.48 16.54 -22.49
CA GLN A 19 14.04 15.41 -21.68
C GLN A 19 12.65 15.73 -21.13
N THR A 20 11.63 15.27 -21.82
CA THR A 20 10.27 15.28 -21.29
C THR A 20 10.21 14.24 -20.16
N HIS A 21 10.31 14.70 -18.93
CA HIS A 21 10.01 13.85 -17.77
C HIS A 21 8.51 13.52 -17.85
N ALA A 22 8.23 12.30 -18.28
CA ALA A 22 6.86 11.82 -18.31
C ALA A 22 6.40 11.55 -16.88
N ALA A 23 5.24 12.06 -16.50
CA ALA A 23 4.61 11.73 -15.23
C ALA A 23 4.34 10.22 -15.15
N SER A 24 4.69 9.60 -14.04
CA SER A 24 4.51 8.17 -13.79
C SER A 24 3.78 7.94 -12.48
N LEU A 25 2.79 7.03 -12.49
CA LEU A 25 2.02 6.63 -11.32
C LEU A 25 2.22 5.13 -11.10
N SER A 26 2.78 4.77 -9.96
CA SER A 26 2.94 3.37 -9.52
C SER A 26 2.12 3.12 -8.27
N VAL A 27 1.61 1.89 -8.12
CA VAL A 27 0.85 1.45 -6.95
C VAL A 27 1.42 0.15 -6.41
N GLN A 28 1.40 0.00 -5.07
CA GLN A 28 1.85 -1.20 -4.38
C GLN A 28 1.05 -1.43 -3.10
N LEU A 29 1.04 -2.69 -2.64
CA LEU A 29 0.46 -3.11 -1.36
C LEU A 29 1.57 -3.48 -0.37
N SER A 30 1.34 -3.19 0.90
CA SER A 30 2.25 -3.57 1.97
C SER A 30 1.46 -3.92 3.25
N PRO A 31 1.49 -5.20 3.71
CA PRO A 31 2.03 -6.37 3.02
C PRO A 31 1.31 -6.67 1.71
N GLN A 32 1.96 -7.44 0.80
CA GLN A 32 1.42 -7.75 -0.52
C GLN A 32 0.24 -8.73 -0.45
N ASN A 33 0.29 -9.68 0.47
CA ASN A 33 -0.75 -10.68 0.73
C ASN A 33 -1.09 -10.68 2.23
N PRO A 34 -1.88 -9.71 2.71
CA PRO A 34 -2.27 -9.66 4.11
C PRO A 34 -3.23 -10.80 4.46
N SER A 35 -3.27 -11.16 5.73
CA SER A 35 -4.26 -12.11 6.25
C SER A 35 -5.61 -11.43 6.52
N GLU A 36 -6.66 -12.22 6.63
CA GLU A 36 -7.98 -11.75 7.02
C GLU A 36 -7.90 -11.01 8.37
N GLY A 37 -8.44 -9.80 8.40
CA GLY A 37 -8.37 -8.94 9.57
C GLY A 37 -7.04 -8.20 9.78
N GLU A 38 -6.00 -8.49 9.02
CA GLU A 38 -4.72 -7.78 9.08
C GLU A 38 -4.81 -6.43 8.35
N PRO A 39 -4.27 -5.35 8.93
CA PRO A 39 -4.17 -4.07 8.23
C PRO A 39 -3.11 -4.12 7.14
N PHE A 40 -3.40 -3.47 6.02
CA PHE A 40 -2.45 -3.28 4.92
C PHE A 40 -2.50 -1.85 4.41
N ASN A 41 -1.45 -1.43 3.71
CA ASN A 41 -1.37 -0.11 3.09
C ASN A 41 -1.41 -0.25 1.56
N TYR A 42 -2.27 0.53 0.92
CA TYR A 42 -2.22 0.79 -0.50
C TYR A 42 -1.45 2.09 -0.71
N VAL A 43 -0.31 2.01 -1.37
CA VAL A 43 0.59 3.15 -1.58
C VAL A 43 0.66 3.47 -3.06
N ALA A 44 0.26 4.69 -3.41
CA ALA A 44 0.39 5.23 -4.76
C ALA A 44 1.50 6.28 -4.79
N THR A 45 2.46 6.13 -5.70
CA THR A 45 3.57 7.05 -5.88
C THR A 45 3.49 7.69 -7.27
N LEU A 46 3.27 8.99 -7.30
CA LEU A 46 3.29 9.81 -8.51
C LEU A 46 4.62 10.58 -8.57
N LYS A 47 5.32 10.52 -9.70
CA LYS A 47 6.59 11.21 -9.94
C LYS A 47 6.56 12.00 -11.24
N GLY A 48 7.44 13.02 -11.36
CA GLY A 48 7.65 13.74 -12.60
C GLY A 48 6.55 14.73 -12.96
N VAL A 49 5.84 15.26 -11.96
CA VAL A 49 4.80 16.30 -12.15
C VAL A 49 5.33 17.67 -11.74
N ARG A 50 4.80 18.73 -12.36
CA ARG A 50 5.19 20.11 -12.08
C ARG A 50 4.22 20.84 -11.17
N SER A 51 3.00 20.34 -11.06
CA SER A 51 1.95 20.89 -10.20
C SER A 51 1.36 19.83 -9.30
N MET A 52 0.72 20.24 -8.22
CA MET A 52 0.04 19.31 -7.33
C MET A 52 -1.17 18.72 -8.05
N PRO A 53 -1.27 17.39 -8.16
CA PRO A 53 -2.39 16.74 -8.83
C PRO A 53 -3.68 16.86 -8.01
N GLN A 54 -4.81 16.85 -8.68
CA GLN A 54 -6.08 16.67 -8.02
C GLN A 54 -6.25 15.20 -7.62
N ILE A 55 -6.44 14.97 -6.33
CA ILE A 55 -6.67 13.64 -5.77
C ILE A 55 -8.18 13.37 -5.86
N ALA A 56 -8.59 12.68 -6.89
CA ALA A 56 -10.01 12.58 -7.22
C ALA A 56 -10.76 11.47 -6.46
N ALA A 57 -10.15 10.37 -6.09
CA ALA A 57 -10.92 9.23 -5.57
C ALA A 57 -10.11 8.28 -4.69
N LYS A 58 -10.82 7.54 -3.85
CA LYS A 58 -10.34 6.32 -3.20
C LYS A 58 -10.06 5.24 -4.25
N PRO A 59 -9.12 4.30 -3.99
CA PRO A 59 -8.96 3.14 -4.85
C PRO A 59 -10.29 2.39 -4.98
N GLN A 60 -10.65 2.00 -6.20
CA GLN A 60 -11.88 1.25 -6.48
C GLN A 60 -11.53 -0.22 -6.59
N CYS A 61 -12.24 -1.08 -5.83
CA CYS A 61 -12.05 -2.51 -5.97
C CYS A 61 -13.39 -3.24 -5.99
N GLN A 62 -13.45 -4.35 -6.68
CA GLN A 62 -14.60 -5.25 -6.65
C GLN A 62 -14.64 -5.93 -5.27
N GLY A 63 -15.82 -6.01 -4.65
CA GLY A 63 -15.94 -6.50 -3.26
C GLY A 63 -15.57 -5.44 -2.21
N TRP A 64 -15.73 -4.17 -2.55
CA TRP A 64 -15.42 -3.00 -1.73
C TRP A 64 -16.01 -3.05 -0.30
N GLU A 65 -17.19 -3.62 -0.14
CA GLU A 65 -17.88 -3.80 1.15
C GLU A 65 -17.09 -4.65 2.15
N ASN A 66 -16.18 -5.47 1.64
CA ASN A 66 -15.31 -6.33 2.45
C ASN A 66 -13.99 -5.66 2.84
N ILE A 67 -13.77 -4.40 2.45
CA ILE A 67 -12.54 -3.66 2.72
C ILE A 67 -12.87 -2.33 3.38
N ASN A 68 -12.34 -2.11 4.57
CA ASN A 68 -12.44 -0.84 5.28
C ASN A 68 -11.24 0.04 4.94
N TRP A 69 -11.47 1.14 4.25
CA TRP A 69 -10.45 2.10 3.89
C TRP A 69 -10.46 3.33 4.79
N THR A 70 -9.29 3.81 5.19
CA THR A 70 -9.12 5.09 5.86
C THR A 70 -9.00 6.24 4.86
N ASN A 71 -8.95 7.47 5.36
CA ASN A 71 -8.56 8.61 4.55
C ASN A 71 -7.07 8.53 4.18
N PRO A 72 -6.66 9.04 3.00
CA PRO A 72 -5.28 8.96 2.58
C PRO A 72 -4.39 9.87 3.43
N SER A 73 -3.20 9.38 3.75
CA SER A 73 -2.08 10.21 4.17
C SER A 73 -1.34 10.69 2.92
N ILE A 74 -0.95 11.96 2.90
CA ILE A 74 -0.32 12.59 1.75
C ILE A 74 1.07 13.05 2.16
N LYS A 75 2.11 12.52 1.50
CA LYS A 75 3.48 13.01 1.60
C LYS A 75 3.89 13.62 0.27
N GLN A 76 4.37 14.85 0.33
CA GLN A 76 4.85 15.59 -0.83
C GLN A 76 6.36 15.82 -0.68
N GLN A 77 7.09 15.64 -1.76
CA GLN A 77 8.51 15.92 -1.86
C GLN A 77 8.78 16.68 -3.16
N ILE A 78 9.60 17.69 -3.09
CA ILE A 78 10.07 18.45 -4.26
C ILE A 78 11.56 18.20 -4.41
N VAL A 79 11.97 17.65 -5.55
CA VAL A 79 13.38 17.42 -5.88
C VAL A 79 13.66 18.03 -7.25
N ASN A 80 14.57 18.98 -7.31
CA ASN A 80 14.98 19.68 -8.54
C ASN A 80 13.77 20.25 -9.33
N GLY A 81 12.80 20.85 -8.63
CA GLY A 81 11.60 21.45 -9.23
C GLY A 81 10.53 20.45 -9.67
N ASN A 82 10.74 19.15 -9.49
CA ASN A 82 9.74 18.12 -9.78
C ASN A 82 9.05 17.67 -8.50
N TYR A 83 7.73 17.58 -8.53
CA TYR A 83 6.93 17.04 -7.44
C TYR A 83 6.93 15.52 -7.46
N SER A 84 7.09 14.93 -6.28
CA SER A 84 6.82 13.53 -6.01
C SER A 84 5.76 13.46 -4.94
N LEU A 85 4.68 12.75 -5.20
CA LEU A 85 3.54 12.63 -4.30
C LEU A 85 3.37 11.17 -3.92
N ILE A 86 3.32 10.90 -2.62
CA ILE A 86 3.03 9.58 -2.08
C ILE A 86 1.69 9.67 -1.35
N LEU A 87 0.72 8.91 -1.83
CA LEU A 87 -0.61 8.73 -1.24
C LEU A 87 -0.65 7.36 -0.59
N SER A 88 -0.98 7.30 0.68
CA SER A 88 -1.08 6.03 1.41
C SER A 88 -2.45 5.92 2.07
N TRP A 89 -3.22 4.89 1.70
CA TRP A 89 -4.45 4.48 2.36
C TRP A 89 -4.17 3.26 3.21
N GLN A 90 -4.52 3.32 4.47
CA GLN A 90 -4.58 2.13 5.30
C GLN A 90 -5.94 1.45 5.10
N ALA A 91 -5.93 0.15 5.00
CA ALA A 91 -7.14 -0.63 4.81
C ALA A 91 -7.09 -1.94 5.61
N LYS A 92 -8.26 -2.54 5.82
CA LYS A 92 -8.40 -3.82 6.52
C LYS A 92 -9.46 -4.65 5.81
N ALA A 93 -9.09 -5.83 5.32
CA ALA A 93 -10.03 -6.75 4.72
C ALA A 93 -10.79 -7.54 5.79
N LYS A 94 -12.08 -7.75 5.58
CA LYS A 94 -12.96 -8.49 6.48
C LYS A 94 -13.03 -9.99 6.15
N ALA A 95 -12.73 -10.34 4.89
CA ALA A 95 -12.87 -11.71 4.42
C ALA A 95 -11.70 -12.09 3.51
N LYS A 96 -11.31 -13.36 3.56
CA LYS A 96 -10.37 -13.96 2.60
C LYS A 96 -10.91 -13.89 1.18
N GLY A 97 -10.03 -13.76 0.21
CA GLY A 97 -10.41 -13.70 -1.20
C GLY A 97 -9.41 -12.95 -2.06
N SER A 98 -9.73 -12.86 -3.34
CA SER A 98 -8.97 -12.12 -4.33
C SER A 98 -9.82 -10.94 -4.81
N TYR A 99 -9.29 -9.73 -4.64
CA TYR A 99 -9.99 -8.47 -4.89
C TYR A 99 -9.23 -7.67 -5.96
N PRO A 100 -9.72 -7.64 -7.21
CA PRO A 100 -9.10 -6.82 -8.25
C PRO A 100 -9.33 -5.33 -7.94
N ILE A 101 -8.25 -4.57 -7.92
CA ILE A 101 -8.24 -3.12 -7.71
C ILE A 101 -8.08 -2.45 -9.07
N SER A 102 -9.04 -1.61 -9.44
CA SER A 102 -8.98 -0.84 -10.68
C SER A 102 -7.80 0.14 -10.68
N PRO A 103 -7.21 0.44 -11.84
CA PRO A 103 -6.15 1.42 -11.94
C PRO A 103 -6.56 2.76 -11.33
N LEU A 104 -5.70 3.30 -10.46
CA LEU A 104 -5.87 4.65 -9.93
C LEU A 104 -5.62 5.66 -11.04
N VAL A 105 -6.51 6.63 -11.18
CA VAL A 105 -6.39 7.72 -12.16
C VAL A 105 -6.22 9.04 -11.42
N LEU A 106 -5.17 9.77 -11.74
CA LEU A 106 -4.91 11.11 -11.21
C LEU A 106 -4.82 12.10 -12.37
N LEU A 107 -5.29 13.32 -12.16
CA LEU A 107 -5.09 14.42 -13.09
C LEU A 107 -3.86 15.21 -12.66
N ALA A 108 -2.78 15.12 -13.46
CA ALA A 108 -1.51 15.78 -13.21
C ALA A 108 -1.07 16.58 -14.45
N ASP A 109 -0.72 17.84 -14.27
CA ASP A 109 -0.30 18.76 -15.35
C ASP A 109 -1.28 18.79 -16.54
N GLY A 110 -2.60 18.73 -16.25
CA GLY A 110 -3.67 18.71 -17.26
C GLY A 110 -3.83 17.37 -18.00
N LYS A 111 -3.12 16.32 -17.59
CA LYS A 111 -3.17 14.98 -18.22
C LYS A 111 -3.59 13.93 -17.22
N GLN A 112 -4.32 12.92 -17.70
CA GLN A 112 -4.62 11.75 -16.89
C GLN A 112 -3.41 10.81 -16.83
N VAL A 113 -2.97 10.50 -15.61
CA VAL A 113 -1.95 9.49 -15.35
C VAL A 113 -2.61 8.31 -14.66
N LYS A 114 -2.42 7.11 -15.20
CA LYS A 114 -3.04 5.88 -14.72
C LYS A 114 -1.98 4.96 -14.13
N SER A 115 -2.31 4.30 -13.02
CA SER A 115 -1.49 3.22 -12.48
C SER A 115 -1.73 1.91 -13.20
N ASN A 116 -0.85 0.93 -12.95
CA ASN A 116 -1.13 -0.45 -13.31
C ASN A 116 -2.30 -1.00 -12.49
N PRO A 117 -3.08 -1.97 -13.03
CA PRO A 117 -4.03 -2.73 -12.25
C PRO A 117 -3.31 -3.54 -11.17
N LEU A 118 -3.98 -3.79 -10.05
CA LEU A 118 -3.42 -4.52 -8.92
C LEU A 118 -4.47 -5.50 -8.40
N THR A 119 -4.03 -6.65 -7.89
CA THR A 119 -4.90 -7.61 -7.22
C THR A 119 -4.47 -7.75 -5.78
N LEU A 120 -5.40 -7.56 -4.86
CA LEU A 120 -5.24 -7.79 -3.43
C LEU A 120 -5.67 -9.21 -3.12
N ASN A 121 -4.75 -10.05 -2.66
CA ASN A 121 -5.05 -11.41 -2.23
C ASN A 121 -5.03 -11.46 -0.70
N ILE A 122 -6.18 -11.72 -0.10
CA ILE A 122 -6.34 -11.88 1.34
C ILE A 122 -6.29 -13.36 1.68
N THR A 123 -5.31 -13.74 2.48
CA THR A 123 -5.15 -15.12 2.95
C THR A 123 -6.00 -15.38 4.19
N PRO A 124 -6.41 -16.63 4.45
CA PRO A 124 -7.05 -16.96 5.71
C PRO A 124 -6.08 -16.69 6.88
N VAL A 125 -6.64 -16.41 8.05
CA VAL A 125 -5.84 -16.34 9.28
C VAL A 125 -5.18 -17.70 9.49
N GLN A 126 -3.86 -17.69 9.64
CA GLN A 126 -3.15 -18.91 10.02
C GLN A 126 -3.31 -19.12 11.52
N THR A 127 -3.99 -20.18 11.88
CA THR A 127 -4.00 -20.66 13.26
C THR A 127 -2.72 -21.43 13.50
N SER A 128 -2.09 -21.20 14.63
CA SER A 128 -0.93 -21.99 15.03
C SER A 128 -1.40 -23.31 15.64
N ASP A 129 -0.87 -24.42 15.14
CA ASP A 129 -1.07 -25.73 15.76
C ASP A 129 -0.13 -25.95 16.97
N PHE A 130 0.75 -24.98 17.23
CA PHE A 130 1.82 -25.09 18.24
C PHE A 130 1.50 -24.40 19.55
N TYR A 131 0.61 -23.41 19.53
CA TYR A 131 0.18 -22.73 20.74
C TYR A 131 -1.28 -22.32 20.67
N LEU A 132 -1.93 -22.36 21.82
CA LEU A 132 -3.29 -21.88 22.03
C LEU A 132 -3.29 -20.84 23.13
N PHE A 133 -3.83 -19.65 22.86
CA PHE A 133 -4.08 -18.64 23.85
C PHE A 133 -5.55 -18.66 24.23
N GLN A 134 -5.84 -18.86 25.50
CA GLN A 134 -7.18 -18.93 26.04
C GLN A 134 -7.38 -17.84 27.09
N ALA A 135 -8.52 -17.15 27.01
CA ALA A 135 -8.92 -16.17 28.00
C ALA A 135 -10.28 -16.56 28.58
N SER A 136 -10.38 -16.60 29.91
CA SER A 136 -11.62 -16.89 30.59
C SER A 136 -11.83 -15.96 31.78
N LEU A 137 -13.10 -15.68 32.09
CA LEU A 137 -13.49 -14.93 33.29
C LEU A 137 -14.04 -15.88 34.34
N SER A 138 -13.70 -15.66 35.61
CA SER A 138 -14.21 -16.43 36.74
C SER A 138 -15.73 -16.37 36.81
N ASN A 139 -16.33 -15.25 36.48
CA ASN A 139 -17.78 -15.04 36.39
C ASN A 139 -18.13 -14.31 35.09
N LYS A 140 -19.10 -14.83 34.35
CA LYS A 140 -19.65 -14.17 33.14
C LYS A 140 -20.66 -13.07 33.46
N GLN A 141 -21.18 -13.06 34.67
CA GLN A 141 -22.09 -12.02 35.18
C GLN A 141 -21.56 -11.57 36.54
N ALA A 142 -21.41 -10.27 36.71
CA ALA A 142 -20.90 -9.68 37.94
C ALA A 142 -21.76 -8.49 38.37
N TYR A 143 -21.88 -8.29 39.67
CA TYR A 143 -22.52 -7.10 40.24
C TYR A 143 -21.50 -5.96 40.34
N VAL A 144 -22.02 -4.73 40.41
CA VAL A 144 -21.19 -3.53 40.58
C VAL A 144 -20.40 -3.66 41.90
N GLY A 145 -19.07 -3.55 41.82
CA GLY A 145 -18.17 -3.72 42.94
C GLY A 145 -17.71 -5.15 43.24
N GLN A 146 -18.20 -6.14 42.50
CA GLN A 146 -17.74 -7.53 42.59
C GLN A 146 -16.42 -7.71 41.83
N SER A 147 -15.44 -8.38 42.49
CA SER A 147 -14.18 -8.76 41.85
C SER A 147 -14.44 -9.89 40.82
N VAL A 148 -13.83 -9.73 39.64
CA VAL A 148 -13.82 -10.72 38.57
C VAL A 148 -12.38 -11.00 38.21
N GLU A 149 -11.99 -12.27 38.18
CA GLU A 149 -10.67 -12.71 37.79
C GLU A 149 -10.65 -13.03 36.29
N LEU A 150 -9.64 -12.52 35.60
CA LEU A 150 -9.33 -12.87 34.22
C LEU A 150 -8.20 -13.91 34.24
N HIS A 151 -8.49 -15.09 33.74
CA HIS A 151 -7.51 -16.15 33.51
C HIS A 151 -7.02 -16.09 32.08
N LEU A 152 -5.70 -16.05 31.89
CA LEU A 152 -5.03 -16.05 30.60
C LEU A 152 -4.10 -17.26 30.56
N ASP A 153 -4.44 -18.22 29.71
CA ASP A 153 -3.69 -19.46 29.54
C ASP A 153 -2.99 -19.47 28.18
N LEU A 154 -1.69 -19.71 28.17
CA LEU A 154 -0.92 -19.95 26.97
C LEU A 154 -0.46 -21.41 26.97
N LEU A 155 -1.08 -22.20 26.11
CA LEU A 155 -0.82 -23.63 26.00
C LEU A 155 0.07 -23.89 24.78
N PHE A 156 1.12 -24.68 24.96
CA PHE A 156 2.02 -25.12 23.91
C PHE A 156 1.77 -26.59 23.58
N SER A 157 1.92 -26.98 22.32
CA SER A 157 1.87 -28.39 21.94
C SER A 157 3.14 -29.12 22.38
N ASP A 158 3.02 -30.39 22.74
CA ASP A 158 4.16 -31.24 23.15
C ASP A 158 5.27 -31.31 22.10
N LYS A 159 4.91 -31.14 20.82
CA LYS A 159 5.90 -31.14 19.71
C LYS A 159 6.89 -30.00 19.77
N GLU A 160 6.47 -28.83 20.27
CA GLU A 160 7.37 -27.69 20.43
C GLU A 160 8.22 -27.84 21.70
N ILE A 161 7.68 -28.32 22.79
CA ILE A 161 8.43 -28.53 24.05
C ILE A 161 9.60 -29.49 23.80
N GLN A 162 9.40 -30.60 23.11
CA GLN A 162 10.45 -31.58 22.78
C GLN A 162 11.56 -31.02 21.89
N LYS A 163 11.31 -29.97 21.13
CA LYS A 163 12.32 -29.34 20.29
C LYS A 163 13.34 -28.53 21.10
N TYR A 164 12.92 -27.93 22.21
CA TYR A 164 13.78 -27.12 23.07
C TYR A 164 14.49 -27.94 24.16
N GLU A 165 14.01 -29.12 24.50
CA GLU A 165 14.66 -30.03 25.45
C GLU A 165 15.89 -30.78 24.88
N ARG A 166 16.18 -30.66 23.60
CA ARG A 166 17.31 -31.34 22.92
C ARG A 166 18.57 -30.50 22.78
N TYR A 167 18.66 -29.35 23.47
CA TYR A 167 19.85 -28.49 23.44
C TYR A 167 20.53 -28.44 24.82
#